data_61f8c04a9372c28581ef33d4998044ed
#
_entry.id   61f8c04a9372c28581ef33d4998044ed
#
_cell.length_a   1.000
_cell.length_b   1.000
_cell.length_c   1.000
_cell.angle_alpha   90.00
_cell.angle_beta   90.00
_cell.angle_gamma   90.00
#
_symmetry.space_group_name_H-M   'P 1'
#
loop_
_entity.id
_entity.type
_entity.pdbx_description
1 polymer ?
#
loop_
_entity_poly.entity_id
_entity_poly.type
_entity_poly.pdbx_seq_one_letter_code
_entity_poly.pdbx_strand_id
1 'polypeptide(L)'
;MQGFAVKLTTPTSVDIAITKKCNHRCIHCYNVWRNDDANQDVLKVLTDEQIDIITNELVKNNVWRATLTGGEPLSELSVLYKLIQAFGSKGISLGMNTNLSLMTDDIARTLTEEYHWDNILLTSLPGLTAEICDKVTQISGSYERIVRGIDICKKYGIPVGINIVISKENMYQLENLYEFLEKHTVSYVSITRAIAPLYDRDNPAFFLSENEIIHIADILETVHRRFGVSVGSVTPFPLCILKNISKYQDIVSASCAAGISRCSIDAVTGDISACTHEERVYGNIYSTGLKNAWDNMYEWREGLLVNDECKECRYLSFCGGECRMIAGTESHVKYNLNRNADIQYTPYSPIEPVDKQTKFRVSHHVRYRREPFGGVLRCEDNECYVSESIILIYEHIMKREIVSVSDFLEICEESEYLYNAIIELEKMKILRRIH
;
A
#
# COMPACT_ATOMS: atom_id res chain seq x y z
N MET A 1 -18.02 22.25 -4.84
CA MET A 1 -17.11 21.41 -4.05
C MET A 1 -16.43 20.45 -5.02
N GLN A 2 -15.13 20.64 -5.28
CA GLN A 2 -14.35 19.65 -6.01
C GLN A 2 -14.28 18.41 -5.13
N GLY A 3 -14.64 17.24 -5.68
CA GLY A 3 -14.73 16.00 -4.94
C GLY A 3 -13.41 15.68 -4.22
N PHE A 4 -13.50 15.20 -2.99
CA PHE A 4 -12.39 14.88 -2.10
C PHE A 4 -11.45 13.80 -2.68
N ALA A 5 -12.01 12.88 -3.43
CA ALA A 5 -11.27 11.80 -4.08
C ALA A 5 -11.92 11.41 -5.41
N VAL A 6 -11.13 10.82 -6.27
CA VAL A 6 -11.59 10.24 -7.51
C VAL A 6 -12.51 9.06 -7.21
N LYS A 7 -13.67 9.00 -7.85
CA LYS A 7 -14.67 7.95 -7.61
C LYS A 7 -14.49 6.80 -8.60
N LEU A 8 -13.71 5.81 -8.18
CA LEU A 8 -13.56 4.57 -8.95
C LEU A 8 -14.83 3.72 -8.90
N THR A 9 -15.18 3.11 -10.00
CA THR A 9 -16.33 2.21 -10.11
C THR A 9 -16.16 0.92 -9.31
N THR A 10 -14.92 0.45 -9.15
CA THR A 10 -14.52 -0.72 -8.35
C THR A 10 -13.10 -0.49 -7.82
N PRO A 11 -12.63 -1.21 -6.79
CA PRO A 11 -11.25 -1.08 -6.34
C PRO A 11 -10.28 -1.57 -7.43
N THR A 12 -9.09 -0.98 -7.47
CA THR A 12 -7.97 -1.47 -8.30
C THR A 12 -7.14 -2.51 -7.56
N SER A 13 -7.18 -2.48 -6.24
CA SER A 13 -6.44 -3.41 -5.37
C SER A 13 -7.25 -3.86 -4.17
N VAL A 14 -6.91 -5.04 -3.64
CA VAL A 14 -7.52 -5.60 -2.43
C VAL A 14 -6.45 -6.18 -1.51
N ASP A 15 -6.67 -6.08 -0.19
CA ASP A 15 -5.93 -6.83 0.80
C ASP A 15 -6.79 -8.03 1.22
N ILE A 16 -6.25 -9.26 1.16
CA ILE A 16 -7.02 -10.48 1.42
C ILE A 16 -6.43 -11.21 2.61
N ALA A 17 -7.16 -11.27 3.71
CA ALA A 17 -6.83 -12.09 4.86
C ALA A 17 -7.20 -13.55 4.56
N ILE A 18 -6.19 -14.37 4.19
CA ILE A 18 -6.41 -15.75 3.73
C ILE A 18 -6.56 -16.75 4.88
N THR A 19 -6.17 -16.36 6.08
CA THR A 19 -6.25 -17.19 7.29
C THR A 19 -6.29 -16.31 8.53
N LYS A 20 -6.91 -16.82 9.58
CA LYS A 20 -6.85 -16.21 10.93
C LYS A 20 -5.73 -16.79 11.80
N LYS A 21 -5.09 -17.88 11.38
CA LYS A 21 -3.95 -18.46 12.09
C LYS A 21 -2.73 -17.55 12.00
N CYS A 22 -2.01 -17.44 13.09
CA CYS A 22 -0.70 -16.79 13.12
C CYS A 22 0.13 -17.35 14.27
N ASN A 23 1.41 -17.46 14.04
CA ASN A 23 2.37 -17.94 15.02
C ASN A 23 2.98 -16.83 15.90
N HIS A 24 2.58 -15.56 15.71
CA HIS A 24 2.93 -14.43 16.57
C HIS A 24 1.71 -13.89 17.33
N ARG A 25 1.94 -13.13 18.42
CA ARG A 25 0.93 -12.46 19.24
C ARG A 25 1.24 -10.99 19.46
N CYS A 26 1.54 -10.27 18.34
CA CYS A 26 2.02 -8.89 18.40
C CYS A 26 1.06 -7.96 19.16
N ILE A 27 1.63 -7.11 20.03
CA ILE A 27 0.86 -6.18 20.88
C ILE A 27 0.06 -5.14 20.08
N HIS A 28 0.47 -4.83 18.84
CA HIS A 28 -0.19 -3.89 17.93
C HIS A 28 -1.08 -4.58 16.89
N CYS A 29 -1.38 -5.88 17.07
CA CYS A 29 -2.13 -6.62 16.06
C CYS A 29 -3.57 -6.11 15.94
N TYR A 30 -3.99 -5.74 14.73
CA TYR A 30 -5.37 -5.33 14.44
C TYR A 30 -6.38 -6.48 14.51
N ASN A 31 -5.92 -7.70 14.45
CA ASN A 31 -6.76 -8.89 14.45
C ASN A 31 -7.38 -9.16 15.83
N VAL A 32 -8.60 -8.69 16.03
CA VAL A 32 -9.34 -8.79 17.32
C VAL A 32 -9.59 -10.23 17.76
N TRP A 33 -9.75 -11.17 16.82
CA TRP A 33 -9.99 -12.59 17.14
C TRP A 33 -8.85 -13.27 17.89
N ARG A 34 -7.68 -12.62 17.99
CA ARG A 34 -6.53 -13.19 18.71
C ARG A 34 -6.70 -13.24 20.21
N ASN A 35 -7.58 -12.41 20.74
CA ASN A 35 -7.88 -12.35 22.17
C ASN A 35 -9.13 -13.18 22.53
N ASP A 36 -9.72 -13.85 21.54
CA ASP A 36 -10.85 -14.75 21.72
C ASP A 36 -10.40 -16.18 21.42
N ASP A 37 -9.94 -16.89 22.46
CA ASP A 37 -9.51 -18.30 22.35
C ASP A 37 -10.68 -19.23 21.95
N ALA A 38 -11.92 -18.77 22.03
CA ALA A 38 -13.13 -19.50 21.63
C ALA A 38 -13.48 -19.27 20.14
N ASN A 39 -12.76 -18.41 19.42
CA ASN A 39 -13.09 -18.10 18.04
C ASN A 39 -12.80 -19.28 17.09
N GLN A 40 -13.85 -19.99 16.69
CA GLN A 40 -13.79 -21.16 15.81
C GLN A 40 -13.29 -20.80 14.39
N ASP A 41 -13.38 -19.54 13.98
CA ASP A 41 -12.93 -19.10 12.64
C ASP A 41 -11.41 -19.22 12.47
N VAL A 42 -10.64 -19.24 13.57
CA VAL A 42 -9.19 -19.48 13.52
C VAL A 42 -8.83 -20.83 12.91
N LEU A 43 -9.72 -21.82 13.04
CA LEU A 43 -9.52 -23.18 12.54
C LEU A 43 -10.06 -23.39 11.12
N LYS A 44 -10.80 -22.42 10.58
CA LYS A 44 -11.35 -22.54 9.22
C LYS A 44 -10.26 -22.37 8.17
N VAL A 45 -10.32 -23.25 7.17
CA VAL A 45 -9.45 -23.24 6.00
C VAL A 45 -10.32 -22.98 4.77
N LEU A 46 -9.86 -22.14 3.85
CA LEU A 46 -10.61 -21.83 2.63
C LEU A 46 -10.80 -23.08 1.77
N THR A 47 -12.01 -23.26 1.29
CA THR A 47 -12.35 -24.29 0.30
C THR A 47 -11.99 -23.84 -1.11
N ASP A 48 -11.87 -24.77 -2.05
CA ASP A 48 -11.63 -24.45 -3.46
C ASP A 48 -12.76 -23.60 -4.05
N GLU A 49 -14.02 -23.88 -3.67
CA GLU A 49 -15.19 -23.08 -4.07
C GLU A 49 -15.08 -21.62 -3.61
N GLN A 50 -14.62 -21.39 -2.38
CA GLN A 50 -14.41 -20.03 -1.86
C GLN A 50 -13.30 -19.31 -2.63
N ILE A 51 -12.20 -20.00 -2.95
CA ILE A 51 -11.10 -19.46 -3.75
C ILE A 51 -11.62 -19.07 -5.15
N ASP A 52 -12.42 -19.92 -5.78
CA ASP A 52 -13.02 -19.67 -7.09
C ASP A 52 -13.97 -18.46 -7.05
N ILE A 53 -14.83 -18.35 -6.04
CA ILE A 53 -15.73 -17.20 -5.88
C ILE A 53 -14.92 -15.90 -5.76
N ILE A 54 -13.92 -15.87 -4.87
CA ILE A 54 -13.07 -14.68 -4.70
C ILE A 54 -12.40 -14.33 -6.02
N THR A 55 -11.76 -15.31 -6.68
CA THR A 55 -11.06 -15.10 -7.95
C THR A 55 -11.99 -14.51 -9.01
N ASN A 56 -13.19 -15.07 -9.17
CA ASN A 56 -14.16 -14.62 -10.14
C ASN A 56 -14.68 -13.20 -9.84
N GLU A 57 -14.91 -12.88 -8.57
CA GLU A 57 -15.32 -11.52 -8.16
C GLU A 57 -14.20 -10.50 -8.42
N LEU A 58 -12.93 -10.83 -8.19
CA LEU A 58 -11.81 -9.94 -8.52
C LEU A 58 -11.71 -9.70 -10.03
N VAL A 59 -11.81 -10.76 -10.84
CA VAL A 59 -11.77 -10.66 -12.32
C VAL A 59 -12.94 -9.85 -12.86
N LYS A 60 -14.18 -10.16 -12.43
CA LYS A 60 -15.40 -9.48 -12.82
C LYS A 60 -15.35 -7.97 -12.54
N ASN A 61 -14.72 -7.59 -11.44
CA ASN A 61 -14.60 -6.20 -11.01
C ASN A 61 -13.29 -5.53 -11.49
N ASN A 62 -12.54 -6.21 -12.37
CA ASN A 62 -11.28 -5.70 -12.94
C ASN A 62 -10.30 -5.20 -11.86
N VAL A 63 -10.14 -6.00 -10.80
CA VAL A 63 -9.13 -5.77 -9.76
C VAL A 63 -7.77 -6.19 -10.31
N TRP A 64 -6.75 -5.36 -10.10
CA TRP A 64 -5.43 -5.55 -10.70
C TRP A 64 -4.40 -6.15 -9.77
N ARG A 65 -4.58 -5.94 -8.46
CA ARG A 65 -3.63 -6.41 -7.45
C ARG A 65 -4.37 -6.98 -6.24
N ALA A 66 -3.84 -8.08 -5.72
CA ALA A 66 -4.23 -8.64 -4.44
C ALA A 66 -3.00 -8.75 -3.53
N THR A 67 -3.11 -8.27 -2.28
CA THR A 67 -2.09 -8.48 -1.26
C THR A 67 -2.58 -9.58 -0.31
N LEU A 68 -1.89 -10.70 -0.32
CA LEU A 68 -2.19 -11.81 0.58
C LEU A 68 -1.69 -11.50 1.99
N THR A 69 -2.56 -11.58 2.96
CA THR A 69 -2.30 -11.23 4.37
C THR A 69 -3.17 -12.10 5.29
N GLY A 70 -3.44 -11.66 6.51
CA GLY A 70 -4.32 -12.32 7.46
C GLY A 70 -3.71 -12.43 8.84
N GLY A 71 -3.73 -13.64 9.40
CA GLY A 71 -2.85 -13.99 10.50
C GLY A 71 -1.41 -14.05 9.98
N GLU A 72 -0.96 -15.25 9.61
CA GLU A 72 0.31 -15.45 8.90
C GLU A 72 0.06 -16.32 7.67
N PRO A 73 0.22 -15.81 6.45
CA PRO A 73 -0.03 -16.60 5.23
C PRO A 73 0.78 -17.88 5.13
N LEU A 74 2.04 -17.87 5.60
CA LEU A 74 2.89 -19.07 5.59
C LEU A 74 2.43 -20.16 6.57
N SER A 75 1.43 -19.91 7.42
CA SER A 75 0.82 -20.93 8.27
C SER A 75 -0.20 -21.80 7.53
N GLU A 76 -0.63 -21.39 6.33
CA GLU A 76 -1.62 -22.10 5.50
C GLU A 76 -1.13 -22.23 4.04
N LEU A 77 0.01 -22.93 3.84
CA LEU A 77 0.67 -23.05 2.54
C LEU A 77 -0.23 -23.59 1.43
N SER A 78 -1.10 -24.56 1.74
CA SER A 78 -2.02 -25.14 0.76
C SER A 78 -2.96 -24.08 0.17
N VAL A 79 -3.53 -23.24 1.02
CA VAL A 79 -4.41 -22.13 0.60
C VAL A 79 -3.59 -21.07 -0.15
N LEU A 80 -2.43 -20.71 0.40
CA LEU A 80 -1.54 -19.73 -0.19
C LEU A 80 -1.19 -20.08 -1.65
N TYR A 81 -0.72 -21.30 -1.89
CA TYR A 81 -0.32 -21.76 -3.22
C TYR A 81 -1.48 -21.79 -4.21
N LYS A 82 -2.66 -22.25 -3.78
CA LYS A 82 -3.87 -22.23 -4.60
C LYS A 82 -4.27 -20.81 -5.02
N LEU A 83 -4.20 -19.84 -4.09
CA LEU A 83 -4.50 -18.44 -4.39
C LEU A 83 -3.47 -17.84 -5.33
N ILE A 84 -2.18 -18.11 -5.13
CA ILE A 84 -1.12 -17.65 -6.04
C ILE A 84 -1.40 -18.16 -7.47
N GLN A 85 -1.70 -19.43 -7.62
CA GLN A 85 -2.03 -20.03 -8.91
C GLN A 85 -3.31 -19.44 -9.52
N ALA A 86 -4.38 -19.35 -8.73
CA ALA A 86 -5.67 -18.85 -9.19
C ALA A 86 -5.57 -17.41 -9.69
N PHE A 87 -4.97 -16.52 -8.89
CA PHE A 87 -4.84 -15.10 -9.23
C PHE A 87 -3.82 -14.87 -10.35
N GLY A 88 -2.66 -15.54 -10.29
CA GLY A 88 -1.64 -15.46 -11.34
C GLY A 88 -2.17 -15.88 -12.71
N SER A 89 -2.96 -16.96 -12.79
CA SER A 89 -3.59 -17.43 -14.04
C SER A 89 -4.56 -16.41 -14.65
N LYS A 90 -5.07 -15.48 -13.85
CA LYS A 90 -5.96 -14.38 -14.28
C LYS A 90 -5.22 -13.06 -14.46
N GLY A 91 -3.90 -13.06 -14.31
CA GLY A 91 -3.06 -11.89 -14.44
C GLY A 91 -3.27 -10.87 -13.32
N ILE A 92 -3.81 -11.25 -12.16
CA ILE A 92 -3.87 -10.39 -10.97
C ILE A 92 -2.47 -10.36 -10.35
N SER A 93 -1.89 -9.16 -10.23
CA SER A 93 -0.58 -8.97 -9.58
C SER A 93 -0.69 -9.28 -8.10
N LEU A 94 0.32 -9.95 -7.56
CA LEU A 94 0.31 -10.39 -6.16
C LEU A 94 1.31 -9.60 -5.31
N GLY A 95 0.94 -9.35 -4.07
CA GLY A 95 1.81 -8.98 -2.98
C GLY A 95 1.58 -9.91 -1.79
N MET A 96 2.49 -9.94 -0.83
CA MET A 96 2.29 -10.71 0.39
C MET A 96 2.86 -9.96 1.59
N ASN A 97 2.04 -9.87 2.65
CA ASN A 97 2.47 -9.42 3.97
C ASN A 97 2.64 -10.67 4.84
N THR A 98 3.85 -10.91 5.31
CA THR A 98 4.20 -12.08 6.13
C THR A 98 5.19 -11.69 7.21
N ASN A 99 5.19 -12.40 8.32
CA ASN A 99 6.23 -12.20 9.35
C ASN A 99 7.54 -12.95 9.03
N LEU A 100 7.61 -13.71 7.96
CA LEU A 100 8.75 -14.52 7.48
C LEU A 100 9.32 -15.52 8.49
N SER A 101 8.85 -15.58 9.73
CA SER A 101 9.44 -16.47 10.74
C SER A 101 9.21 -17.96 10.46
N LEU A 102 8.28 -18.29 9.55
CA LEU A 102 8.02 -19.64 9.04
C LEU A 102 8.70 -19.92 7.70
N MET A 103 9.45 -18.97 7.13
CA MET A 103 10.12 -19.15 5.85
C MET A 103 11.18 -20.26 5.95
N THR A 104 11.17 -21.17 4.99
CA THR A 104 12.17 -22.25 4.83
C THR A 104 12.72 -22.27 3.41
N ASP A 105 13.84 -22.96 3.21
CA ASP A 105 14.41 -23.15 1.86
C ASP A 105 13.40 -23.81 0.91
N ASP A 106 12.59 -24.76 1.37
CA ASP A 106 11.58 -25.42 0.55
C ASP A 106 10.47 -24.45 0.14
N ILE A 107 9.97 -23.61 1.06
CA ILE A 107 8.95 -22.60 0.75
C ILE A 107 9.52 -21.61 -0.27
N ALA A 108 10.73 -21.08 -0.04
CA ALA A 108 11.35 -20.12 -0.93
C ALA A 108 11.57 -20.70 -2.33
N ARG A 109 12.06 -21.95 -2.43
CA ARG A 109 12.22 -22.67 -3.69
C ARG A 109 10.88 -22.84 -4.41
N THR A 110 9.85 -23.31 -3.73
CA THR A 110 8.51 -23.47 -4.30
C THR A 110 7.96 -22.14 -4.83
N LEU A 111 8.09 -21.06 -4.08
CA LEU A 111 7.66 -19.73 -4.53
C LEU A 111 8.39 -19.29 -5.81
N THR A 112 9.70 -19.52 -5.92
CA THR A 112 10.49 -19.07 -7.06
C THR A 112 10.42 -20.01 -8.27
N GLU A 113 10.55 -21.32 -8.06
CA GLU A 113 10.65 -22.28 -9.16
C GLU A 113 9.28 -22.71 -9.70
N GLU A 114 8.26 -22.85 -8.84
CA GLU A 114 6.93 -23.31 -9.27
C GLU A 114 5.99 -22.14 -9.56
N TYR A 115 6.03 -21.09 -8.74
CA TYR A 115 5.10 -19.94 -8.83
C TYR A 115 5.74 -18.69 -9.43
N HIS A 116 7.03 -18.69 -9.74
CA HIS A 116 7.77 -17.59 -10.35
C HIS A 116 7.56 -16.26 -9.60
N TRP A 117 7.59 -16.34 -8.26
CA TRP A 117 7.38 -15.18 -7.41
C TRP A 117 8.53 -14.18 -7.54
N ASP A 118 8.23 -13.01 -8.05
CA ASP A 118 9.17 -11.91 -8.30
C ASP A 118 8.80 -10.62 -7.55
N ASN A 119 7.67 -10.61 -6.84
CA ASN A 119 7.17 -9.47 -6.12
C ASN A 119 7.78 -9.36 -4.71
N ILE A 120 7.75 -8.15 -4.15
CA ILE A 120 8.25 -7.90 -2.79
C ILE A 120 7.38 -8.64 -1.76
N LEU A 121 8.05 -9.42 -0.88
CA LEU A 121 7.47 -9.87 0.38
C LEU A 121 7.65 -8.75 1.41
N LEU A 122 6.56 -8.19 1.93
CA LEU A 122 6.65 -7.19 2.99
C LEU A 122 6.60 -7.88 4.34
N THR A 123 7.74 -7.87 5.05
CA THR A 123 7.83 -8.52 6.38
C THR A 123 7.68 -7.54 7.52
N SER A 124 6.97 -7.96 8.57
CA SER A 124 6.96 -7.23 9.83
C SER A 124 8.27 -7.49 10.60
N LEU A 125 9.02 -6.45 10.88
CA LEU A 125 10.20 -6.46 11.76
C LEU A 125 9.96 -5.47 12.91
N PRO A 126 9.15 -5.82 13.93
CA PRO A 126 8.72 -4.86 14.95
C PRO A 126 9.80 -4.47 15.95
N GLY A 127 10.95 -5.13 15.92
CA GLY A 127 12.12 -4.82 16.73
C GLY A 127 13.41 -5.04 15.96
N LEU A 128 14.38 -4.15 16.15
CA LEU A 128 15.72 -4.22 15.54
C LEU A 128 16.75 -4.91 16.44
N THR A 129 16.28 -5.41 17.58
CA THR A 129 17.03 -6.30 18.49
C THR A 129 16.12 -7.45 18.89
N ALA A 130 16.73 -8.59 19.30
CA ALA A 130 15.99 -9.76 19.76
C ALA A 130 15.05 -9.44 20.93
N GLU A 131 15.56 -8.70 21.94
CA GLU A 131 14.80 -8.31 23.11
C GLU A 131 13.50 -7.57 22.75
N ILE A 132 13.59 -6.57 21.88
CA ILE A 132 12.47 -5.72 21.52
C ILE A 132 11.51 -6.45 20.57
N CYS A 133 12.05 -7.16 19.59
CA CYS A 133 11.24 -7.93 18.65
C CYS A 133 10.42 -8.99 19.39
N ASP A 134 11.04 -9.76 20.27
CA ASP A 134 10.37 -10.80 21.06
C ASP A 134 9.34 -10.21 22.03
N LYS A 135 9.65 -9.07 22.66
CA LYS A 135 8.71 -8.32 23.49
C LYS A 135 7.47 -7.91 22.70
N VAL A 136 7.65 -7.35 21.50
CA VAL A 136 6.53 -6.86 20.67
C VAL A 136 5.72 -8.00 20.07
N THR A 137 6.40 -9.05 19.59
CA THR A 137 5.72 -10.23 19.01
C THR A 137 5.14 -11.17 20.08
N GLN A 138 5.56 -11.03 21.34
CA GLN A 138 5.28 -11.93 22.47
C GLN A 138 5.69 -13.40 22.21
N ILE A 139 6.73 -13.58 21.39
CA ILE A 139 7.24 -14.90 21.01
C ILE A 139 8.77 -14.88 21.10
N SER A 140 9.31 -15.67 22.01
CA SER A 140 10.78 -15.83 22.16
C SER A 140 11.42 -16.38 20.89
N GLY A 141 12.58 -15.80 20.49
CA GLY A 141 13.32 -16.16 19.29
C GLY A 141 12.63 -15.74 18.00
N SER A 142 11.69 -14.79 18.04
CA SER A 142 11.02 -14.30 16.84
C SER A 142 11.97 -13.51 15.94
N TYR A 143 12.85 -12.71 16.53
CA TYR A 143 13.84 -11.92 15.80
C TYR A 143 14.73 -12.79 14.92
N GLU A 144 15.36 -13.80 15.51
CA GLU A 144 16.27 -14.71 14.80
C GLU A 144 15.54 -15.45 13.66
N ARG A 145 14.28 -15.84 13.89
CA ARG A 145 13.48 -16.50 12.84
C ARG A 145 13.12 -15.56 11.70
N ILE A 146 12.76 -14.32 11.99
CA ILE A 146 12.47 -13.30 10.97
C ILE A 146 13.73 -13.00 10.15
N VAL A 147 14.85 -12.72 10.81
CA VAL A 147 16.12 -12.43 10.13
C VAL A 147 16.58 -13.61 9.27
N ARG A 148 16.49 -14.85 9.80
CA ARG A 148 16.75 -16.04 8.99
C ARG A 148 15.82 -16.13 7.77
N GLY A 149 14.54 -15.77 7.91
CA GLY A 149 13.59 -15.73 6.79
C GLY A 149 14.01 -14.72 5.72
N ILE A 150 14.49 -13.54 6.12
CA ILE A 150 15.05 -12.54 5.21
C ILE A 150 16.27 -13.10 4.45
N ASP A 151 17.18 -13.76 5.16
CA ASP A 151 18.39 -14.35 4.56
C ASP A 151 18.05 -15.49 3.59
N ILE A 152 17.05 -16.32 3.90
CA ILE A 152 16.53 -17.34 2.98
C ILE A 152 15.95 -16.67 1.72
N CYS A 153 15.11 -15.66 1.86
CA CYS A 153 14.56 -14.94 0.70
C CYS A 153 15.67 -14.37 -0.18
N LYS A 154 16.70 -13.75 0.42
CA LYS A 154 17.87 -13.24 -0.30
C LYS A 154 18.59 -14.35 -1.08
N LYS A 155 18.78 -15.52 -0.46
CA LYS A 155 19.42 -16.69 -1.11
C LYS A 155 18.69 -17.14 -2.37
N TYR A 156 17.36 -17.05 -2.38
CA TYR A 156 16.51 -17.45 -3.52
C TYR A 156 16.13 -16.29 -4.44
N GLY A 157 16.68 -15.08 -4.22
CA GLY A 157 16.41 -13.91 -5.06
C GLY A 157 15.02 -13.30 -4.88
N ILE A 158 14.32 -13.64 -3.80
CA ILE A 158 13.02 -13.04 -3.48
C ILE A 158 13.25 -11.67 -2.85
N PRO A 159 12.73 -10.58 -3.45
CA PRO A 159 12.90 -9.26 -2.86
C PRO A 159 12.09 -9.11 -1.56
N VAL A 160 12.71 -8.56 -0.52
CA VAL A 160 12.09 -8.35 0.79
C VAL A 160 12.02 -6.87 1.10
N GLY A 161 10.84 -6.40 1.50
CA GLY A 161 10.65 -5.14 2.20
C GLY A 161 10.45 -5.39 3.70
N ILE A 162 10.95 -4.51 4.54
CA ILE A 162 10.67 -4.54 5.98
C ILE A 162 9.68 -3.46 6.36
N ASN A 163 8.73 -3.80 7.22
CA ASN A 163 7.80 -2.85 7.84
C ASN A 163 7.97 -2.86 9.35
N ILE A 164 8.37 -1.73 9.90
CA ILE A 164 8.54 -1.53 11.34
C ILE A 164 7.31 -0.78 11.84
N VAL A 165 6.43 -1.50 12.54
CA VAL A 165 5.25 -0.88 13.17
C VAL A 165 5.68 -0.24 14.48
N ILE A 166 5.66 1.09 14.53
CA ILE A 166 6.21 1.90 15.62
C ILE A 166 5.12 2.34 16.59
N SER A 167 5.40 2.07 17.86
CA SER A 167 4.75 2.62 19.05
C SER A 167 5.80 3.16 20.02
N LYS A 168 5.41 3.71 21.15
CA LYS A 168 6.35 4.12 22.19
C LYS A 168 7.17 2.97 22.77
N GLU A 169 6.66 1.74 22.60
CA GLU A 169 7.33 0.53 23.10
C GLU A 169 8.62 0.17 22.34
N ASN A 170 8.75 0.63 21.09
CA ASN A 170 9.87 0.23 20.23
C ASN A 170 10.53 1.38 19.47
N MET A 171 10.06 2.63 19.59
CA MET A 171 10.61 3.71 18.76
C MET A 171 12.02 4.14 19.14
N TYR A 172 12.45 3.94 20.40
CA TYR A 172 13.76 4.34 20.89
C TYR A 172 14.93 3.55 20.26
N GLN A 173 14.64 2.53 19.47
CA GLN A 173 15.64 1.71 18.79
C GLN A 173 15.80 2.04 17.29
N LEU A 174 15.08 3.05 16.77
CA LEU A 174 15.01 3.30 15.33
C LEU A 174 16.38 3.53 14.68
N GLU A 175 17.34 4.10 15.40
CA GLU A 175 18.70 4.28 14.91
C GLU A 175 19.43 2.97 14.65
N ASN A 176 19.05 1.86 15.31
CA ASN A 176 19.60 0.53 15.04
C ASN A 176 19.26 0.04 13.63
N LEU A 177 18.31 0.70 12.96
CA LEU A 177 17.98 0.40 11.56
C LEU A 177 19.16 0.60 10.62
N TYR A 178 20.04 1.58 10.90
CA TYR A 178 21.22 1.80 10.08
C TYR A 178 22.18 0.60 10.13
N GLU A 179 22.46 0.09 11.34
CA GLU A 179 23.30 -1.09 11.52
C GLU A 179 22.63 -2.35 10.90
N PHE A 180 21.31 -2.48 11.02
CA PHE A 180 20.58 -3.56 10.40
C PHE A 180 20.73 -3.55 8.87
N LEU A 181 20.59 -2.38 8.23
CA LEU A 181 20.69 -2.22 6.77
C LEU A 181 22.13 -2.39 6.25
N GLU A 182 23.16 -2.17 7.07
CA GLU A 182 24.55 -2.50 6.74
C GLU A 182 24.78 -4.01 6.64
N LYS A 183 24.03 -4.80 7.42
CA LYS A 183 24.17 -6.27 7.49
C LYS A 183 23.22 -7.00 6.55
N HIS A 184 22.02 -6.46 6.36
CA HIS A 184 20.94 -7.11 5.60
C HIS A 184 20.47 -6.26 4.44
N THR A 185 20.47 -6.85 3.25
CA THR A 185 19.94 -6.19 2.04
C THR A 185 18.44 -6.33 1.98
N VAL A 186 17.73 -5.20 1.90
CA VAL A 186 16.29 -5.14 1.68
C VAL A 186 15.96 -4.22 0.51
N SER A 187 14.84 -4.45 -0.14
CA SER A 187 14.40 -3.68 -1.32
C SER A 187 13.55 -2.47 -0.93
N TYR A 188 12.93 -2.51 0.25
CA TYR A 188 12.01 -1.47 0.71
C TYR A 188 12.02 -1.39 2.24
N VAL A 189 11.94 -0.18 2.77
CA VAL A 189 11.80 0.08 4.21
C VAL A 189 10.54 0.90 4.47
N SER A 190 9.65 0.36 5.28
CA SER A 190 8.47 1.06 5.78
C SER A 190 8.59 1.24 7.29
N ILE A 191 8.32 2.45 7.76
CA ILE A 191 8.10 2.70 9.18
C ILE A 191 6.66 3.18 9.32
N THR A 192 5.85 2.35 9.94
CA THR A 192 4.40 2.56 10.04
C THR A 192 4.03 2.92 11.46
N ARG A 193 3.32 4.04 11.66
CA ARG A 193 2.75 4.36 12.97
C ARG A 193 1.73 3.32 13.35
N ALA A 194 1.88 2.72 14.53
CA ALA A 194 0.91 1.77 15.03
C ALA A 194 -0.47 2.43 15.20
N ILE A 195 -1.49 1.69 14.86
CA ILE A 195 -2.88 2.02 15.18
C ILE A 195 -3.23 1.24 16.42
N ALA A 196 -3.82 1.89 17.43
CA ALA A 196 -4.25 1.23 18.65
C ALA A 196 -5.22 0.08 18.31
N PRO A 197 -4.98 -1.14 18.81
CA PRO A 197 -5.89 -2.25 18.58
C PRO A 197 -7.29 -1.95 19.12
N LEU A 198 -8.32 -2.51 18.49
CA LEU A 198 -9.72 -2.26 18.85
C LEU A 198 -10.05 -2.62 20.32
N TYR A 199 -9.33 -3.61 20.85
CA TYR A 199 -9.48 -4.06 22.26
C TYR A 199 -8.69 -3.19 23.27
N ASP A 200 -7.86 -2.24 22.78
CA ASP A 200 -7.00 -1.41 23.64
C ASP A 200 -6.82 0.00 23.01
N ARG A 201 -7.96 0.60 22.63
CA ARG A 201 -8.01 1.86 21.86
C ARG A 201 -7.37 3.05 22.56
N ASP A 202 -7.43 3.08 23.90
CA ASP A 202 -6.98 4.21 24.70
C ASP A 202 -5.53 4.05 25.21
N ASN A 203 -4.84 3.00 24.79
CA ASN A 203 -3.47 2.74 25.25
C ASN A 203 -2.52 3.83 24.74
N PRO A 204 -1.92 4.63 25.66
CA PRO A 204 -1.07 5.76 25.28
C PRO A 204 0.22 5.35 24.57
N ALA A 205 0.58 4.06 24.59
CA ALA A 205 1.74 3.55 23.87
C ALA A 205 1.61 3.69 22.34
N PHE A 206 0.38 3.79 21.83
CA PHE A 206 0.12 3.90 20.39
C PHE A 206 -0.02 5.35 19.90
N PHE A 207 0.09 6.34 20.80
CA PHE A 207 -0.04 7.76 20.43
C PHE A 207 1.32 8.44 20.40
N LEU A 208 1.77 8.75 19.20
CA LEU A 208 3.03 9.44 18.98
C LEU A 208 2.80 10.96 18.97
N SER A 209 3.71 11.71 19.55
CA SER A 209 3.75 13.17 19.47
C SER A 209 4.20 13.64 18.08
N GLU A 210 4.00 14.93 17.77
CA GLU A 210 4.47 15.56 16.53
C GLU A 210 5.98 15.36 16.33
N ASN A 211 6.78 15.55 17.36
CA ASN A 211 8.23 15.37 17.30
C ASN A 211 8.62 13.92 16.99
N GLU A 212 7.90 12.96 17.56
CA GLU A 212 8.13 11.54 17.27
C GLU A 212 7.77 11.18 15.83
N ILE A 213 6.72 11.78 15.27
CA ILE A 213 6.32 11.62 13.86
C ILE A 213 7.36 12.23 12.91
N ILE A 214 7.87 13.43 13.24
CA ILE A 214 8.95 14.08 12.49
C ILE A 214 10.21 13.22 12.54
N HIS A 215 10.55 12.68 13.72
CA HIS A 215 11.71 11.81 13.88
C HIS A 215 11.62 10.56 12.98
N ILE A 216 10.45 9.92 12.89
CA ILE A 216 10.23 8.79 11.95
C ILE A 216 10.50 9.21 10.50
N ALA A 217 10.00 10.37 10.10
CA ALA A 217 10.22 10.88 8.75
C ALA A 217 11.71 11.19 8.49
N ASP A 218 12.43 11.73 9.48
CA ASP A 218 13.87 11.99 9.39
C ASP A 218 14.70 10.71 9.25
N ILE A 219 14.32 9.66 9.97
CA ILE A 219 14.94 8.32 9.83
C ILE A 219 14.74 7.77 8.41
N LEU A 220 13.49 7.82 7.90
CA LEU A 220 13.20 7.33 6.54
C LEU A 220 13.97 8.13 5.47
N GLU A 221 14.02 9.45 5.58
CA GLU A 221 14.80 10.31 4.68
C GLU A 221 16.29 9.93 4.71
N THR A 222 16.84 9.75 5.91
CA THR A 222 18.23 9.35 6.08
C THR A 222 18.50 7.96 5.50
N VAL A 223 17.59 7.00 5.68
CA VAL A 223 17.68 5.66 5.08
C VAL A 223 17.69 5.76 3.57
N HIS A 224 16.75 6.49 2.99
CA HIS A 224 16.69 6.68 1.54
C HIS A 224 17.99 7.26 0.98
N ARG A 225 18.45 8.36 1.57
CA ARG A 225 19.65 9.07 1.12
C ARG A 225 20.94 8.28 1.32
N ARG A 226 21.09 7.56 2.46
CA ARG A 226 22.33 6.85 2.82
C ARG A 226 22.46 5.49 2.13
N PHE A 227 21.36 4.77 1.99
CA PHE A 227 21.36 3.37 1.51
C PHE A 227 20.77 3.23 0.09
N GLY A 228 20.14 4.27 -0.47
CA GLY A 228 19.49 4.21 -1.77
C GLY A 228 18.26 3.28 -1.81
N VAL A 229 17.74 2.89 -0.65
CA VAL A 229 16.60 2.00 -0.52
C VAL A 229 15.31 2.81 -0.67
N SER A 230 14.32 2.25 -1.34
CA SER A 230 12.97 2.83 -1.38
C SER A 230 12.34 2.83 0.00
N VAL A 231 11.68 3.94 0.36
CA VAL A 231 11.11 4.13 1.70
C VAL A 231 9.66 4.54 1.65
N GLY A 232 8.93 4.36 2.76
CA GLY A 232 7.54 4.78 2.87
C GLY A 232 6.91 4.49 4.23
N SER A 233 5.59 4.64 4.29
CA SER A 233 4.80 4.28 5.46
C SER A 233 3.42 3.78 5.00
N VAL A 234 2.92 2.72 5.62
CA VAL A 234 1.57 2.21 5.36
C VAL A 234 0.51 3.17 5.91
N THR A 235 0.79 3.85 7.03
CA THR A 235 -0.07 4.92 7.55
C THR A 235 0.39 6.28 7.01
N PRO A 236 -0.47 7.05 6.31
CA PRO A 236 -0.08 8.34 5.76
C PRO A 236 0.44 9.30 6.82
N PHE A 237 1.44 10.09 6.46
CA PHE A 237 1.92 11.17 7.32
C PHE A 237 1.01 12.40 7.21
N PRO A 238 0.65 13.04 8.33
CA PRO A 238 -0.03 14.34 8.30
C PRO A 238 0.95 15.44 7.85
N LEU A 239 0.74 16.00 6.66
CA LEU A 239 1.67 16.95 6.04
C LEU A 239 1.83 18.24 6.85
N CYS A 240 0.80 18.65 7.58
CA CYS A 240 0.83 19.82 8.45
C CYS A 240 1.85 19.69 9.61
N ILE A 241 2.18 18.46 10.02
CA ILE A 241 3.23 18.18 11.01
C ILE A 241 4.61 18.28 10.37
N LEU A 242 4.78 17.74 9.18
CA LEU A 242 6.08 17.69 8.50
C LEU A 242 6.55 19.05 8.00
N LYS A 243 5.65 19.97 7.68
CA LYS A 243 5.89 21.35 7.21
C LYS A 243 6.76 21.46 5.96
N ASN A 244 7.97 20.93 5.95
CA ASN A 244 8.87 20.92 4.77
C ASN A 244 8.67 19.64 3.94
N ILE A 245 7.66 19.64 3.07
CA ILE A 245 7.33 18.49 2.24
C ILE A 245 8.44 18.16 1.24
N SER A 246 9.17 19.17 0.75
CA SER A 246 10.27 18.95 -0.20
C SER A 246 11.38 18.08 0.38
N LYS A 247 11.63 18.15 1.70
CA LYS A 247 12.57 17.26 2.38
C LYS A 247 12.09 15.80 2.39
N TYR A 248 10.78 15.59 2.44
CA TYR A 248 10.18 14.28 2.65
C TYR A 248 9.40 13.77 1.43
N GLN A 249 9.63 14.34 0.24
CA GLN A 249 8.85 14.03 -0.97
C GLN A 249 8.84 12.53 -1.33
N ASP A 250 9.95 11.82 -1.09
CA ASP A 250 10.08 10.39 -1.38
C ASP A 250 9.38 9.50 -0.33
N ILE A 251 8.92 10.11 0.78
CA ILE A 251 8.29 9.43 1.92
C ILE A 251 6.78 9.67 1.94
N VAL A 252 6.35 10.90 1.61
CA VAL A 252 4.96 11.38 1.77
C VAL A 252 4.09 11.16 0.53
N SER A 253 4.48 10.24 -0.33
CA SER A 253 3.91 10.05 -1.66
C SER A 253 2.48 9.53 -1.70
N ALA A 254 1.89 9.10 -0.58
CA ALA A 254 0.60 8.45 -0.61
C ALA A 254 -0.39 8.97 0.43
N SER A 255 -1.59 9.30 -0.03
CA SER A 255 -2.79 9.41 0.81
C SER A 255 -3.33 8.01 1.14
N CYS A 256 -4.28 7.92 2.09
CA CYS A 256 -4.94 6.66 2.41
C CYS A 256 -5.73 6.11 1.21
N ALA A 257 -5.42 4.91 0.77
CA ALA A 257 -6.09 4.23 -0.35
C ALA A 257 -7.39 3.50 0.06
N ALA A 258 -7.63 3.32 1.36
CA ALA A 258 -8.77 2.59 1.88
C ALA A 258 -10.10 3.22 1.43
N GLY A 259 -11.02 2.43 0.88
CA GLY A 259 -12.31 2.86 0.34
C GLY A 259 -12.21 3.81 -0.87
N ILE A 260 -11.01 4.12 -1.36
CA ILE A 260 -10.74 5.01 -2.51
C ILE A 260 -10.27 4.23 -3.73
N SER A 261 -9.23 3.42 -3.59
CA SER A 261 -8.73 2.50 -4.62
C SER A 261 -8.50 1.09 -4.10
N ARG A 262 -8.59 0.89 -2.78
CA ARG A 262 -8.36 -0.37 -2.09
C ARG A 262 -9.48 -0.67 -1.10
N CYS A 263 -9.75 -1.96 -0.91
CA CYS A 263 -10.55 -2.47 0.21
C CYS A 263 -9.90 -3.75 0.78
N SER A 264 -10.44 -4.22 1.90
CA SER A 264 -9.98 -5.44 2.58
C SER A 264 -11.06 -6.52 2.53
N ILE A 265 -10.65 -7.76 2.33
CA ILE A 265 -11.50 -8.94 2.31
C ILE A 265 -10.99 -9.93 3.36
N ASP A 266 -11.82 -10.28 4.33
CA ASP A 266 -11.59 -11.46 5.16
C ASP A 266 -12.10 -12.67 4.39
N ALA A 267 -11.19 -13.44 3.80
CA ALA A 267 -11.58 -14.59 2.99
C ALA A 267 -12.22 -15.72 3.81
N VAL A 268 -11.97 -15.78 5.12
CA VAL A 268 -12.53 -16.83 5.98
C VAL A 268 -14.03 -16.58 6.24
N THR A 269 -14.42 -15.35 6.51
CA THR A 269 -15.83 -14.96 6.74
C THR A 269 -16.52 -14.44 5.49
N GLY A 270 -15.75 -13.97 4.52
CA GLY A 270 -16.23 -13.28 3.33
C GLY A 270 -16.47 -11.79 3.52
N ASP A 271 -16.25 -11.24 4.70
CA ASP A 271 -16.56 -9.86 5.01
C ASP A 271 -15.64 -8.89 4.28
N ILE A 272 -16.23 -7.79 3.82
CA ILE A 272 -15.50 -6.73 3.08
C ILE A 272 -15.60 -5.44 3.89
N SER A 273 -14.41 -4.89 4.22
CA SER A 273 -14.23 -3.59 4.88
C SER A 273 -13.37 -2.66 4.02
N ALA A 274 -13.37 -1.36 4.31
CA ALA A 274 -12.52 -0.43 3.57
C ALA A 274 -11.04 -0.58 3.96
N CYS A 275 -10.76 -0.97 5.20
CA CYS A 275 -9.42 -1.14 5.76
C CYS A 275 -9.39 -2.36 6.69
N THR A 276 -8.23 -3.02 6.79
CA THR A 276 -8.01 -4.14 7.72
C THR A 276 -8.17 -3.75 9.20
N HIS A 277 -8.09 -2.46 9.53
CA HIS A 277 -8.27 -1.94 10.90
C HIS A 277 -9.70 -1.47 11.18
N GLU A 278 -10.61 -1.56 10.21
CA GLU A 278 -11.99 -1.10 10.35
C GLU A 278 -12.91 -2.26 10.75
N GLU A 279 -13.77 -2.03 11.75
CA GLU A 279 -14.77 -3.03 12.17
C GLU A 279 -16.01 -3.07 11.29
N ARG A 280 -16.28 -1.95 10.55
CA ARG A 280 -17.47 -1.86 9.71
C ARG A 280 -17.35 -2.80 8.52
N VAL A 281 -18.37 -3.64 8.35
CA VAL A 281 -18.55 -4.52 7.20
C VAL A 281 -19.52 -3.87 6.22
N TYR A 282 -19.09 -3.71 4.96
CA TYR A 282 -19.89 -3.07 3.91
C TYR A 282 -20.61 -4.06 3.00
N GLY A 283 -20.25 -5.31 3.09
CA GLY A 283 -20.84 -6.42 2.34
C GLY A 283 -20.02 -7.69 2.51
N ASN A 284 -20.39 -8.74 1.79
CA ASN A 284 -19.73 -10.03 1.88
C ASN A 284 -19.48 -10.60 0.50
N ILE A 285 -18.24 -11.08 0.24
CA ILE A 285 -17.79 -11.54 -1.08
C ILE A 285 -18.60 -12.73 -1.59
N TYR A 286 -19.06 -13.59 -0.67
CA TYR A 286 -19.80 -14.82 -0.99
C TYR A 286 -21.29 -14.61 -1.21
N SER A 287 -21.88 -13.51 -0.72
CA SER A 287 -23.32 -13.28 -0.80
C SER A 287 -23.71 -12.04 -1.59
N THR A 288 -23.09 -10.90 -1.32
CA THR A 288 -23.44 -9.62 -1.97
C THR A 288 -22.47 -9.19 -3.06
N GLY A 289 -21.28 -9.80 -3.11
CA GLY A 289 -20.23 -9.50 -4.07
C GLY A 289 -19.45 -8.22 -3.78
N LEU A 290 -18.30 -8.08 -4.47
CA LEU A 290 -17.37 -6.98 -4.28
C LEU A 290 -17.95 -5.62 -4.66
N LYS A 291 -18.65 -5.54 -5.78
CA LYS A 291 -19.21 -4.28 -6.30
C LYS A 291 -20.20 -3.64 -5.33
N ASN A 292 -21.09 -4.45 -4.75
CA ASN A 292 -22.07 -3.96 -3.78
C ASN A 292 -21.40 -3.40 -2.52
N ALA A 293 -20.45 -4.16 -1.95
CA ALA A 293 -19.69 -3.70 -0.81
C ALA A 293 -18.91 -2.40 -1.12
N TRP A 294 -18.30 -2.31 -2.32
CA TRP A 294 -17.61 -1.12 -2.77
C TRP A 294 -18.51 0.10 -2.85
N ASP A 295 -19.72 -0.05 -3.40
CA ASP A 295 -20.68 1.05 -3.46
C ASP A 295 -21.07 1.56 -2.08
N ASN A 296 -21.24 0.65 -1.12
CA ASN A 296 -21.56 1.00 0.27
C ASN A 296 -20.44 1.77 0.99
N MET A 297 -19.20 1.73 0.49
CA MET A 297 -18.06 2.51 1.03
C MET A 297 -18.04 3.98 0.57
N TYR A 298 -19.17 4.53 0.12
CA TYR A 298 -19.23 5.89 -0.45
C TYR A 298 -18.71 6.98 0.51
N GLU A 299 -18.91 6.81 1.83
CA GLU A 299 -18.47 7.77 2.85
C GLU A 299 -16.95 8.03 2.82
N TRP A 300 -16.17 6.99 2.48
CA TRP A 300 -14.72 7.11 2.30
C TRP A 300 -14.37 8.01 1.11
N ARG A 301 -15.07 7.85 0.00
CA ARG A 301 -14.85 8.60 -1.25
C ARG A 301 -15.44 10.01 -1.20
N GLU A 302 -16.51 10.21 -0.44
CA GLU A 302 -17.10 11.54 -0.22
C GLU A 302 -16.34 12.37 0.82
N GLY A 303 -15.33 11.80 1.49
CA GLY A 303 -14.56 12.49 2.52
C GLY A 303 -15.34 12.72 3.81
N LEU A 304 -16.44 11.98 4.04
CA LEU A 304 -17.29 12.18 5.23
C LEU A 304 -16.59 11.73 6.52
N LEU A 305 -15.62 10.81 6.39
CA LEU A 305 -14.84 10.27 7.51
C LEU A 305 -13.53 11.05 7.75
N VAL A 306 -13.32 12.15 7.05
CA VAL A 306 -12.17 13.00 7.26
C VAL A 306 -12.44 13.87 8.49
N ASN A 307 -11.42 14.06 9.31
CA ASN A 307 -11.50 14.95 10.47
C ASN A 307 -12.00 16.34 10.04
N ASP A 308 -12.94 16.90 10.80
CA ASP A 308 -13.56 18.20 10.49
C ASP A 308 -12.52 19.30 10.29
N GLU A 309 -11.44 19.26 11.04
CA GLU A 309 -10.34 20.20 10.92
C GLU A 309 -9.60 20.12 9.58
N CYS A 310 -9.61 18.97 8.94
CA CYS A 310 -9.02 18.78 7.63
C CYS A 310 -9.94 19.14 6.47
N LYS A 311 -11.26 19.19 6.68
CA LYS A 311 -12.25 19.44 5.60
C LYS A 311 -12.04 20.78 4.89
N GLU A 312 -11.57 21.79 5.62
CA GLU A 312 -11.30 23.13 5.07
C GLU A 312 -9.81 23.32 4.71
N CYS A 313 -8.99 22.29 4.83
CA CYS A 313 -7.57 22.39 4.55
C CYS A 313 -7.29 22.45 3.05
N ARG A 314 -6.57 23.46 2.59
CA ARG A 314 -6.18 23.63 1.17
C ARG A 314 -5.35 22.47 0.60
N TYR A 315 -4.72 21.67 1.46
CA TYR A 315 -3.92 20.51 1.07
C TYR A 315 -4.67 19.18 1.17
N LEU A 316 -5.96 19.20 1.46
CA LEU A 316 -6.73 17.99 1.68
C LEU A 316 -6.70 17.04 0.48
N SER A 317 -6.81 17.55 -0.74
CA SER A 317 -6.77 16.75 -1.96
C SER A 317 -5.45 16.03 -2.18
N PHE A 318 -4.37 16.54 -1.64
CA PHE A 318 -3.03 15.97 -1.71
C PHE A 318 -2.72 15.07 -0.50
N CYS A 319 -3.00 15.58 0.72
CA CYS A 319 -2.72 14.88 1.98
C CYS A 319 -3.68 13.71 2.25
N GLY A 320 -4.94 13.83 1.82
CA GLY A 320 -5.99 12.86 2.13
C GLY A 320 -6.53 12.91 3.56
N GLY A 321 -6.05 13.81 4.42
CA GLY A 321 -6.56 14.00 5.77
C GLY A 321 -6.10 12.95 6.79
N GLU A 322 -4.92 12.37 6.62
CA GLU A 322 -4.33 11.38 7.53
C GLU A 322 -5.00 9.98 7.49
N CYS A 323 -4.56 9.07 8.37
CA CYS A 323 -5.16 7.76 8.55
C CYS A 323 -6.48 7.88 9.34
N ARG A 324 -7.58 7.47 8.75
CA ARG A 324 -8.92 7.57 9.36
C ARG A 324 -9.08 6.69 10.59
N MET A 325 -8.31 5.61 10.70
CA MET A 325 -8.34 4.73 11.87
C MET A 325 -7.60 5.33 13.06
N ILE A 326 -6.67 6.22 12.82
CA ILE A 326 -6.07 7.07 13.85
C ILE A 326 -7.02 8.24 14.13
N ALA A 327 -7.66 8.81 13.10
CA ALA A 327 -8.55 9.96 13.18
C ALA A 327 -9.84 9.71 13.97
N GLY A 328 -10.33 8.48 14.07
CA GLY A 328 -11.58 8.14 14.79
C GLY A 328 -11.43 7.85 16.29
N THR A 329 -10.23 7.97 16.87
CA THR A 329 -10.04 7.73 18.30
C THR A 329 -10.10 9.05 19.08
N GLU A 330 -10.76 9.09 20.25
CA GLU A 330 -10.82 10.29 21.11
C GLU A 330 -9.42 10.78 21.55
N SER A 331 -8.48 9.89 21.50
CA SER A 331 -7.05 10.10 21.74
C SER A 331 -6.33 10.74 20.57
N HIS A 332 -7.05 11.21 19.53
CA HIS A 332 -6.45 12.16 18.63
C HIS A 332 -5.77 13.18 19.48
N VAL A 333 -4.50 12.92 19.66
CA VAL A 333 -3.61 13.97 20.06
C VAL A 333 -4.11 15.14 19.25
N LYS A 334 -4.61 16.13 19.96
CA LYS A 334 -4.93 17.42 19.41
C LYS A 334 -3.63 17.93 18.85
N TYR A 335 -3.23 17.33 17.71
CA TYR A 335 -2.18 17.90 16.90
C TYR A 335 -2.66 19.31 16.69
N ASN A 336 -1.88 20.25 17.09
CA ASN A 336 -2.18 21.64 16.84
C ASN A 336 -2.05 21.80 15.32
N LEU A 337 -3.05 21.25 14.59
CA LEU A 337 -3.10 21.20 13.15
C LEU A 337 -3.20 22.65 12.70
N ASN A 338 -2.04 23.29 12.53
CA ASN A 338 -1.99 24.63 12.03
C ASN A 338 -2.40 24.61 10.56
N ARG A 339 -3.71 24.75 10.30
CA ARG A 339 -4.35 24.81 8.98
C ARG A 339 -3.72 25.84 8.05
N ASN A 340 -3.00 26.83 8.62
CA ASN A 340 -2.28 27.89 7.94
C ASN A 340 -0.76 27.63 7.94
N ALA A 341 -0.29 26.43 8.31
CA ALA A 341 1.12 26.13 8.20
C ALA A 341 1.56 26.36 6.74
N ASP A 342 2.55 27.20 6.58
CA ASP A 342 3.24 27.34 5.29
C ASP A 342 3.94 26.01 5.01
N ILE A 343 3.26 25.16 4.24
CA ILE A 343 3.83 23.92 3.77
C ILE A 343 4.78 24.30 2.64
N GLN A 344 6.07 24.20 2.89
CA GLN A 344 7.09 24.44 1.89
C GLN A 344 7.11 23.26 0.92
N TYR A 345 6.73 23.52 -0.31
CA TYR A 345 6.79 22.57 -1.42
C TYR A 345 7.56 23.18 -2.57
N THR A 346 8.68 22.57 -2.91
CA THR A 346 9.40 22.87 -4.15
C THR A 346 9.02 21.77 -5.14
N PRO A 347 8.41 22.10 -6.28
CA PRO A 347 8.12 21.12 -7.31
C PRO A 347 9.38 20.36 -7.71
N TYR A 348 9.24 19.10 -8.06
CA TYR A 348 10.31 18.27 -8.62
C TYR A 348 11.04 19.05 -9.73
N SER A 349 12.35 18.80 -9.88
CA SER A 349 13.16 19.40 -10.95
C SER A 349 12.41 19.35 -12.27
N PRO A 350 12.42 20.42 -13.06
CA PRO A 350 11.69 20.44 -14.31
C PRO A 350 12.15 19.27 -15.18
N ILE A 351 11.21 18.45 -15.61
CA ILE A 351 11.45 17.50 -16.69
C ILE A 351 11.92 18.31 -17.88
N GLU A 352 12.92 17.82 -18.61
CA GLU A 352 13.40 18.50 -19.81
C GLU A 352 12.21 18.86 -20.72
N PRO A 353 12.17 20.07 -21.27
CA PRO A 353 11.08 20.46 -22.14
C PRO A 353 10.87 19.45 -23.25
N VAL A 354 9.63 19.16 -23.55
CA VAL A 354 9.24 18.33 -24.69
C VAL A 354 9.13 19.24 -25.89
N ASP A 355 9.82 18.91 -26.99
CA ASP A 355 9.69 19.56 -28.29
C ASP A 355 9.09 18.65 -29.35
N LYS A 356 8.83 19.19 -30.54
CA LYS A 356 8.19 18.44 -31.66
C LYS A 356 9.02 17.26 -32.14
N GLN A 357 10.31 17.23 -31.89
CA GLN A 357 11.23 16.19 -32.35
C GLN A 357 11.44 15.12 -31.29
N THR A 358 11.03 15.38 -30.05
CA THR A 358 11.16 14.43 -28.95
C THR A 358 10.41 13.13 -29.26
N LYS A 359 11.12 12.01 -29.15
CA LYS A 359 10.56 10.67 -29.36
C LYS A 359 10.48 9.92 -28.04
N PHE A 360 9.48 9.07 -27.95
CA PHE A 360 9.22 8.26 -26.76
C PHE A 360 8.99 6.81 -27.17
N ARG A 361 9.49 5.88 -26.35
CA ARG A 361 9.06 4.49 -26.36
C ARG A 361 7.83 4.35 -25.48
N VAL A 362 6.79 3.71 -25.99
CA VAL A 362 5.54 3.43 -25.25
C VAL A 362 5.72 2.15 -24.43
N SER A 363 5.38 2.17 -23.16
CA SER A 363 5.38 0.98 -22.32
C SER A 363 4.18 0.08 -22.69
N HIS A 364 4.42 -1.22 -22.91
CA HIS A 364 3.37 -2.20 -23.17
C HIS A 364 2.85 -2.86 -21.89
N HIS A 365 3.45 -2.57 -20.74
CA HIS A 365 3.05 -3.12 -19.44
C HIS A 365 2.14 -2.17 -18.66
N VAL A 366 1.21 -1.52 -19.37
CA VAL A 366 0.26 -0.60 -18.77
C VAL A 366 -1.11 -1.27 -18.67
N ARG A 367 -1.67 -1.27 -17.49
CA ARG A 367 -3.09 -1.58 -17.30
C ARG A 367 -3.86 -0.29 -17.29
N TYR A 368 -5.05 -0.30 -17.90
CA TYR A 368 -5.94 0.85 -17.84
C TYR A 368 -7.39 0.43 -17.73
N ARG A 369 -8.19 1.33 -17.19
CA ARG A 369 -9.64 1.19 -17.07
C ARG A 369 -10.28 2.56 -17.23
N ARG A 370 -11.31 2.61 -18.10
CA ARG A 370 -12.15 3.81 -18.20
C ARG A 370 -13.02 3.95 -16.97
N GLU A 371 -13.16 5.18 -16.52
CA GLU A 371 -13.93 5.59 -15.35
C GLU A 371 -14.81 6.79 -15.72
N PRO A 372 -15.89 7.12 -14.99
CA PRO A 372 -16.78 8.24 -15.32
C PRO A 372 -16.08 9.61 -15.42
N PHE A 373 -14.91 9.78 -14.79
CA PHE A 373 -14.11 11.01 -14.82
C PHE A 373 -13.00 10.99 -15.89
N GLY A 374 -12.82 9.89 -16.59
CA GLY A 374 -11.72 9.65 -17.53
C GLY A 374 -11.16 8.25 -17.40
N GLY A 375 -10.22 8.03 -16.51
CA GLY A 375 -9.68 6.70 -16.31
C GLY A 375 -8.61 6.57 -15.25
N VAL A 376 -8.22 5.34 -15.04
CA VAL A 376 -7.07 4.96 -14.22
C VAL A 376 -6.05 4.23 -15.09
N LEU A 377 -4.80 4.64 -14.97
CA LEU A 377 -3.65 4.03 -15.62
C LEU A 377 -2.71 3.48 -14.55
N ARG A 378 -2.14 2.30 -14.79
CA ARG A 378 -1.12 1.72 -13.93
C ARG A 378 0.03 1.20 -14.78
N CYS A 379 1.22 1.69 -14.50
CA CYS A 379 2.47 1.22 -15.08
C CYS A 379 3.41 0.85 -13.92
N GLU A 380 3.85 -0.39 -13.89
CA GLU A 380 4.60 -0.95 -12.75
C GLU A 380 3.78 -0.76 -11.44
N ASP A 381 4.36 -0.12 -10.43
CA ASP A 381 3.70 0.19 -9.16
C ASP A 381 3.05 1.60 -9.12
N ASN A 382 3.20 2.37 -10.19
CA ASN A 382 2.62 3.70 -10.29
C ASN A 382 1.18 3.62 -10.80
N GLU A 383 0.23 4.12 -10.01
CA GLU A 383 -1.17 4.24 -10.38
C GLU A 383 -1.57 5.69 -10.37
N CYS A 384 -2.23 6.16 -11.43
CA CYS A 384 -2.75 7.51 -11.45
C CYS A 384 -4.10 7.60 -12.14
N TYR A 385 -4.80 8.64 -11.73
CA TYR A 385 -6.14 9.00 -12.17
C TYR A 385 -6.03 10.13 -13.17
N VAL A 386 -6.55 9.91 -14.36
CA VAL A 386 -6.36 10.80 -15.49
C VAL A 386 -7.70 11.23 -16.09
N SER A 387 -7.69 12.43 -16.69
CA SER A 387 -8.86 12.95 -17.40
C SER A 387 -9.20 12.12 -18.64
N GLU A 388 -10.41 12.29 -19.16
CA GLU A 388 -10.85 11.68 -20.43
C GLU A 388 -9.89 11.98 -21.58
N SER A 389 -9.36 13.21 -21.65
CA SER A 389 -8.42 13.60 -22.70
C SER A 389 -7.12 12.79 -22.65
N ILE A 390 -6.58 12.52 -21.45
CA ILE A 390 -5.36 11.72 -21.30
C ILE A 390 -5.63 10.25 -21.63
N ILE A 391 -6.78 9.71 -21.28
CA ILE A 391 -7.17 8.34 -21.67
C ILE A 391 -7.24 8.22 -23.20
N LEU A 392 -7.86 9.18 -23.89
CA LEU A 392 -7.92 9.21 -25.34
C LEU A 392 -6.54 9.25 -25.99
N ILE A 393 -5.65 10.09 -25.44
CA ILE A 393 -4.26 10.15 -25.87
C ILE A 393 -3.59 8.79 -25.68
N TYR A 394 -3.72 8.19 -24.49
CA TYR A 394 -3.12 6.90 -24.21
C TYR A 394 -3.65 5.81 -25.17
N GLU A 395 -4.94 5.71 -25.38
CA GLU A 395 -5.55 4.72 -26.28
C GLU A 395 -5.10 4.87 -27.73
N HIS A 396 -4.81 6.10 -28.16
CA HIS A 396 -4.26 6.37 -29.49
C HIS A 396 -2.84 5.83 -29.66
N ILE A 397 -2.02 5.96 -28.64
CA ILE A 397 -0.60 5.60 -28.72
C ILE A 397 -0.26 4.18 -28.24
N MET A 398 -1.12 3.54 -27.45
CA MET A 398 -0.81 2.27 -26.76
C MET A 398 -0.45 1.10 -27.68
N LYS A 399 -0.80 1.18 -28.96
CA LYS A 399 -0.48 0.16 -29.97
C LYS A 399 0.82 0.44 -30.73
N ARG A 400 1.45 1.58 -30.48
CA ARG A 400 2.69 2.01 -31.16
C ARG A 400 3.88 1.69 -30.24
N GLU A 401 4.99 1.28 -30.80
CA GLU A 401 6.23 1.05 -30.03
C GLU A 401 6.96 2.37 -29.73
N ILE A 402 7.01 3.23 -30.75
CA ILE A 402 7.65 4.55 -30.67
C ILE A 402 6.65 5.59 -31.15
N VAL A 403 6.59 6.70 -30.43
CA VAL A 403 5.76 7.87 -30.78
C VAL A 403 6.60 9.14 -30.70
N SER A 404 6.21 10.12 -31.50
CA SER A 404 6.72 11.50 -31.48
C SER A 404 5.60 12.48 -31.11
N VAL A 405 5.92 13.71 -30.84
CA VAL A 405 4.91 14.74 -30.60
C VAL A 405 3.93 14.86 -31.76
N SER A 406 4.39 14.62 -33.01
CA SER A 406 3.50 14.65 -34.19
C SER A 406 2.37 13.62 -34.13
N ASP A 407 2.62 12.47 -33.51
CA ASP A 407 1.58 11.44 -33.35
C ASP A 407 0.45 11.86 -32.41
N PHE A 408 0.76 12.69 -31.41
CA PHE A 408 -0.26 13.26 -30.52
C PHE A 408 -1.06 14.37 -31.21
N LEU A 409 -0.44 15.10 -32.13
CA LEU A 409 -1.11 16.15 -32.91
C LEU A 409 -2.12 15.60 -33.93
N GLU A 410 -2.13 14.28 -34.18
CA GLU A 410 -3.17 13.63 -34.99
C GLU A 410 -4.57 13.70 -34.31
N ILE A 411 -4.61 13.82 -32.98
CA ILE A 411 -5.85 13.78 -32.20
C ILE A 411 -6.07 14.99 -31.29
N CYS A 412 -5.05 15.81 -31.09
CA CYS A 412 -5.07 16.97 -30.21
C CYS A 412 -4.49 18.20 -30.90
N GLU A 413 -5.01 19.37 -30.61
CA GLU A 413 -4.37 20.63 -31.00
C GLU A 413 -3.09 20.86 -30.19
N GLU A 414 -2.11 21.52 -30.81
CA GLU A 414 -0.89 21.93 -30.12
C GLU A 414 -1.23 22.95 -29.01
N SER A 415 -0.97 22.57 -27.77
CA SER A 415 -1.28 23.37 -26.60
C SER A 415 -0.37 23.03 -25.42
N GLU A 416 -0.28 23.94 -24.48
CA GLU A 416 0.42 23.67 -23.21
C GLU A 416 -0.17 22.44 -22.48
N TYR A 417 -1.48 22.21 -22.62
CA TYR A 417 -2.14 21.04 -22.06
C TYR A 417 -1.60 19.72 -22.63
N LEU A 418 -1.38 19.65 -23.94
CA LEU A 418 -0.80 18.47 -24.59
C LEU A 418 0.60 18.18 -24.06
N TYR A 419 1.44 19.17 -23.98
CA TYR A 419 2.82 19.00 -23.49
C TYR A 419 2.83 18.57 -22.03
N ASN A 420 1.96 19.13 -21.18
CA ASN A 420 1.80 18.70 -19.80
C ASN A 420 1.29 17.27 -19.69
N ALA A 421 0.36 16.85 -20.55
CA ALA A 421 -0.11 15.45 -20.59
C ALA A 421 1.01 14.47 -20.98
N ILE A 422 1.85 14.81 -21.95
CA ILE A 422 3.01 14.00 -22.33
C ILE A 422 3.98 13.88 -21.15
N ILE A 423 4.27 14.98 -20.48
CA ILE A 423 5.14 15.01 -19.29
C ILE A 423 4.56 14.12 -18.18
N GLU A 424 3.26 14.17 -17.92
CA GLU A 424 2.64 13.29 -16.93
C GLU A 424 2.75 11.80 -17.31
N LEU A 425 2.53 11.45 -18.58
CA LEU A 425 2.73 10.08 -19.07
C LEU A 425 4.20 9.63 -18.97
N GLU A 426 5.16 10.56 -19.12
CA GLU A 426 6.60 10.27 -18.93
C GLU A 426 6.92 10.02 -17.44
N LYS A 427 6.42 10.85 -16.52
CA LYS A 427 6.55 10.65 -15.08
C LYS A 427 6.01 9.30 -14.61
N MET A 428 4.93 8.86 -15.25
CA MET A 428 4.32 7.56 -15.00
C MET A 428 5.08 6.39 -15.61
N LYS A 429 6.17 6.64 -16.34
CA LYS A 429 6.92 5.64 -17.12
C LYS A 429 6.10 4.94 -18.23
N ILE A 430 4.95 5.51 -18.59
CA ILE A 430 4.16 5.08 -19.75
C ILE A 430 4.88 5.48 -21.03
N LEU A 431 5.50 6.66 -21.01
CA LEU A 431 6.42 7.13 -22.03
C LEU A 431 7.84 7.15 -21.49
N ARG A 432 8.79 6.68 -22.26
CA ARG A 432 10.23 6.76 -21.95
C ARG A 432 10.94 7.46 -23.09
N ARG A 433 11.55 8.60 -22.79
CA ARG A 433 12.27 9.42 -23.77
C ARG A 433 13.39 8.62 -24.43
N ILE A 434 13.53 8.79 -25.74
CA ILE A 434 14.61 8.20 -26.54
C ILE A 434 15.58 9.35 -26.85
N HIS A 435 16.82 9.22 -26.35
CA HIS A 435 17.90 10.18 -26.59
C HIS A 435 18.66 9.84 -27.87
#